data_572fd61462a4f88d698e872d567c7613
#
_entry.id   572fd61462a4f88d698e872d567c7613
#
_cell.length_a   1.000
_cell.length_b   1.000
_cell.length_c   1.000
_cell.angle_alpha   90.00
_cell.angle_beta   90.00
_cell.angle_gamma   90.00
#
_symmetry.space_group_name_H-M   'P 1'
#
loop_
_entity.id
_entity.type
_entity.pdbx_description
1 polymer ?
#
loop_
_entity_poly.entity_id
_entity_poly.type
_entity_poly.pdbx_seq_one_letter_code
_entity_poly.pdbx_strand_id
1 'polypeptide(L)'
;MSKIQKLNNRTLALGIKHLKKVDSDFKEILRDRNDQINSFKKIGGFEGLISLIVEQQLSVASAKAIFSRVKLVCGDFEASSFLKIKEEELKATGLSRQKVTYCRNVAEAVINKTLDFKKLEKMSDQEVVEMLVKIKGIGEWTAQCYLMACMKRLDAWPSSDLGLIVAIQKIKKINERPKSLTIEKMAEPWKPYRSIAALLLWSTYDKD
;
A
#
# COMPACT_ATOMS: atom_id res chain seq x y z
N MET A 1 22.45 -11.22 -6.90
CA MET A 1 21.33 -10.33 -6.50
C MET A 1 20.38 -10.16 -7.68
N SER A 2 19.15 -10.65 -7.61
CA SER A 2 18.16 -10.43 -8.65
C SER A 2 17.85 -8.93 -8.75
N LYS A 3 17.81 -8.41 -9.98
CA LYS A 3 17.54 -6.99 -10.24
C LYS A 3 16.14 -6.64 -9.72
N ILE A 4 16.04 -5.70 -8.79
CA ILE A 4 14.76 -5.21 -8.27
C ILE A 4 13.94 -4.67 -9.44
N GLN A 5 12.80 -5.29 -9.69
CA GLN A 5 11.90 -4.89 -10.77
C GLN A 5 10.82 -3.94 -10.23
N LYS A 6 10.56 -2.85 -10.97
CA LYS A 6 9.55 -1.84 -10.61
C LYS A 6 8.43 -1.79 -11.64
N LEU A 7 7.25 -1.40 -11.17
CA LEU A 7 6.07 -1.18 -12.00
C LEU A 7 6.30 0.00 -12.95
N ASN A 8 6.19 -0.29 -14.23
CA ASN A 8 6.19 0.65 -15.35
C ASN A 8 5.31 0.09 -16.48
N ASN A 9 5.14 0.81 -17.58
CA ASN A 9 4.26 0.36 -18.67
C ASN A 9 4.66 -1.01 -19.25
N ARG A 10 5.96 -1.30 -19.37
CA ARG A 10 6.45 -2.60 -19.89
C ARG A 10 6.15 -3.74 -18.91
N THR A 11 6.48 -3.57 -17.62
CA THR A 11 6.25 -4.59 -16.61
C THR A 11 4.75 -4.77 -16.33
N LEU A 12 3.95 -3.72 -16.47
CA LEU A 12 2.49 -3.79 -16.40
C LEU A 12 1.93 -4.69 -17.50
N ALA A 13 2.33 -4.48 -18.76
CA ALA A 13 1.88 -5.31 -19.88
C ALA A 13 2.29 -6.79 -19.72
N LEU A 14 3.53 -7.04 -19.24
CA LEU A 14 4.00 -8.40 -18.96
C LEU A 14 3.19 -9.05 -17.82
N GLY A 15 2.90 -8.33 -16.75
CA GLY A 15 2.12 -8.82 -15.64
C GLY A 15 0.66 -9.12 -16.03
N ILE A 16 0.02 -8.27 -16.81
CA ILE A 16 -1.32 -8.51 -17.35
C ILE A 16 -1.32 -9.80 -18.20
N LYS A 17 -0.35 -9.96 -19.08
CA LYS A 17 -0.21 -11.18 -19.90
C LYS A 17 -0.03 -12.43 -19.04
N HIS A 18 0.81 -12.34 -17.99
CA HIS A 18 1.03 -13.44 -17.05
C HIS A 18 -0.27 -13.78 -16.29
N LEU A 19 -0.92 -12.81 -15.68
CA LEU A 19 -2.13 -13.01 -14.90
C LEU A 19 -3.26 -13.62 -15.73
N LYS A 20 -3.48 -13.14 -16.97
CA LYS A 20 -4.46 -13.73 -17.92
C LYS A 20 -4.15 -15.20 -18.25
N LYS A 21 -2.88 -15.62 -18.18
CA LYS A 21 -2.46 -17.00 -18.47
C LYS A 21 -2.66 -17.93 -17.27
N VAL A 22 -2.36 -17.46 -16.06
CA VAL A 22 -2.36 -18.31 -14.86
C VAL A 22 -3.70 -18.34 -14.13
N ASP A 23 -4.57 -17.34 -14.38
CA ASP A 23 -5.88 -17.23 -13.74
C ASP A 23 -6.91 -16.60 -14.70
N SER A 24 -7.93 -17.37 -15.05
CA SER A 24 -8.95 -16.95 -16.04
C SER A 24 -9.78 -15.75 -15.58
N ASP A 25 -9.94 -15.53 -14.28
CA ASP A 25 -10.75 -14.44 -13.75
C ASP A 25 -10.17 -13.08 -14.13
N PHE A 26 -8.85 -12.96 -14.29
CA PHE A 26 -8.24 -11.74 -14.79
C PHE A 26 -8.59 -11.42 -16.24
N LYS A 27 -8.99 -12.41 -17.04
CA LYS A 27 -9.51 -12.14 -18.40
C LYS A 27 -10.86 -11.42 -18.34
N GLU A 28 -11.74 -11.82 -17.40
CA GLU A 28 -13.04 -11.20 -17.21
C GLU A 28 -12.92 -9.78 -16.66
N ILE A 29 -12.08 -9.59 -15.62
CA ILE A 29 -11.82 -8.26 -15.03
C ILE A 29 -11.35 -7.27 -16.11
N LEU A 30 -10.46 -7.69 -17.00
CA LEU A 30 -9.85 -6.83 -18.00
C LEU A 30 -10.72 -6.58 -19.23
N ARG A 31 -11.61 -7.51 -19.57
CA ARG A 31 -12.58 -7.32 -20.67
C ARG A 31 -13.48 -6.11 -20.43
N ASP A 32 -13.88 -5.90 -19.20
CA ASP A 32 -14.81 -4.83 -18.82
C ASP A 32 -14.12 -3.45 -18.66
N ARG A 33 -12.78 -3.37 -18.83
CA ARG A 33 -11.98 -2.18 -18.43
C ARG A 33 -11.08 -1.57 -19.50
N ASN A 34 -11.11 -2.04 -20.73
CA ASN A 34 -10.18 -1.56 -21.76
C ASN A 34 -8.73 -1.48 -21.30
N ASP A 35 -8.26 -2.47 -20.51
CA ASP A 35 -6.90 -2.54 -19.94
C ASP A 35 -6.45 -1.31 -19.10
N GLN A 36 -7.38 -0.42 -18.71
CA GLN A 36 -7.04 0.71 -17.83
C GLN A 36 -7.00 0.28 -16.37
N ILE A 37 -5.83 0.37 -15.78
CA ILE A 37 -5.61 0.15 -14.35
C ILE A 37 -5.39 1.49 -13.68
N ASN A 38 -6.26 1.86 -12.73
CA ASN A 38 -6.03 3.00 -11.87
C ASN A 38 -4.76 2.75 -11.05
N SER A 39 -3.75 3.59 -11.27
CA SER A 39 -2.49 3.41 -10.58
C SER A 39 -2.61 3.87 -9.12
N PHE A 40 -2.48 2.93 -8.20
CA PHE A 40 -2.27 3.23 -6.79
C PHE A 40 -0.83 3.76 -6.62
N LYS A 41 -0.63 5.01 -7.02
CA LYS A 41 0.67 5.68 -6.94
C LYS A 41 0.64 6.69 -5.81
N LYS A 42 1.64 6.62 -4.95
CA LYS A 42 1.89 7.60 -3.90
C LYS A 42 3.29 8.18 -4.05
N ILE A 43 3.48 9.37 -3.52
CA ILE A 43 4.81 9.92 -3.32
C ILE A 43 5.56 9.00 -2.36
N GLY A 44 6.82 8.68 -2.64
CA GLY A 44 7.66 7.87 -1.74
C GLY A 44 8.12 8.65 -0.50
N GLY A 45 8.93 8.00 0.32
CA GLY A 45 9.54 8.64 1.48
C GLY A 45 8.57 8.83 2.66
N PHE A 46 8.86 9.86 3.46
CA PHE A 46 8.12 10.16 4.69
C PHE A 46 6.64 10.45 4.41
N GLU A 47 6.35 11.33 3.45
CA GLU A 47 4.98 11.71 3.08
C GLU A 47 4.13 10.48 2.70
N GLY A 48 4.68 9.59 1.88
CA GLY A 48 3.96 8.38 1.46
C GLY A 48 3.64 7.45 2.61
N LEU A 49 4.56 7.27 3.53
CA LEU A 49 4.36 6.40 4.69
C LEU A 49 3.33 6.99 5.66
N ILE A 50 3.37 8.31 5.91
CA ILE A 50 2.36 9.00 6.71
C ILE A 50 0.97 8.89 6.05
N SER A 51 0.87 9.05 4.71
CA SER A 51 -0.42 8.91 4.04
C SER A 51 -1.04 7.53 4.22
N LEU A 52 -0.22 6.47 4.21
CA LEU A 52 -0.69 5.09 4.46
C LEU A 52 -1.14 4.87 5.90
N ILE A 53 -0.48 5.47 6.90
CA ILE A 53 -0.94 5.44 8.29
C ILE A 53 -2.29 6.15 8.43
N VAL A 54 -2.49 7.28 7.75
CA VAL A 54 -3.77 7.99 7.74
C VAL A 54 -4.88 7.12 7.16
N GLU A 55 -4.60 6.33 6.13
CA GLU A 55 -5.57 5.46 5.46
C GLU A 55 -6.01 4.23 6.26
N GLN A 56 -5.24 3.82 7.27
CA GLN A 56 -5.62 2.67 8.10
C GLN A 56 -7.06 2.77 8.64
N GLN A 57 -7.90 1.75 8.36
CA GLN A 57 -9.27 1.65 8.87
C GLN A 57 -10.19 2.86 8.55
N LEU A 58 -9.95 3.51 7.43
CA LEU A 58 -10.78 4.62 6.95
C LEU A 58 -11.25 4.39 5.51
N SER A 59 -12.35 5.03 5.13
CA SER A 59 -12.71 5.14 3.73
C SER A 59 -11.72 6.03 2.98
N VAL A 60 -11.55 5.80 1.68
CA VAL A 60 -10.66 6.59 0.81
C VAL A 60 -10.97 8.09 0.91
N ALA A 61 -12.25 8.46 0.92
CA ALA A 61 -12.69 9.87 1.00
C ALA A 61 -12.29 10.51 2.34
N SER A 62 -12.55 9.82 3.46
CA SER A 62 -12.18 10.30 4.80
C SER A 62 -10.66 10.44 4.94
N ALA A 63 -9.91 9.44 4.51
CA ALA A 63 -8.45 9.46 4.57
C ALA A 63 -7.86 10.62 3.74
N LYS A 64 -8.37 10.84 2.53
CA LYS A 64 -7.96 11.95 1.67
C LYS A 64 -8.21 13.31 2.33
N ALA A 65 -9.40 13.50 2.93
CA ALA A 65 -9.75 14.75 3.61
C ALA A 65 -8.85 15.02 4.82
N ILE A 66 -8.58 14.00 5.65
CA ILE A 66 -7.68 14.12 6.80
C ILE A 66 -6.25 14.40 6.33
N PHE A 67 -5.75 13.64 5.37
CA PHE A 67 -4.37 13.81 4.88
C PHE A 67 -4.15 15.19 4.26
N SER A 68 -5.13 15.76 3.55
CA SER A 68 -5.04 17.12 3.03
C SER A 68 -4.87 18.16 4.14
N ARG A 69 -5.59 18.01 5.27
CA ARG A 69 -5.44 18.90 6.44
C ARG A 69 -4.08 18.70 7.13
N VAL A 70 -3.60 17.45 7.25
CA VAL A 70 -2.26 17.16 7.78
C VAL A 70 -1.18 17.83 6.92
N LYS A 71 -1.31 17.81 5.60
CA LYS A 71 -0.38 18.50 4.69
C LYS A 71 -0.36 19.99 4.90
N LEU A 72 -1.52 20.63 5.08
CA LEU A 72 -1.61 22.07 5.33
C LEU A 72 -0.91 22.47 6.64
N VAL A 73 -1.07 21.67 7.70
CA VAL A 73 -0.43 21.94 9.00
C VAL A 73 1.07 21.66 8.95
N CYS A 74 1.50 20.64 8.22
CA CYS A 74 2.91 20.25 8.15
C CYS A 74 3.75 21.14 7.21
N GLY A 75 3.15 21.74 6.19
CA GLY A 75 3.85 22.60 5.21
C GLY A 75 4.76 21.79 4.29
N ASP A 76 6.06 21.78 4.57
CA ASP A 76 7.09 21.12 3.74
C ASP A 76 7.05 19.57 3.81
N PHE A 77 6.28 19.02 4.71
CA PHE A 77 6.13 17.59 4.96
C PHE A 77 7.44 16.84 5.28
N GLU A 78 8.35 17.52 5.97
CA GLU A 78 9.60 16.91 6.46
C GLU A 78 9.42 16.35 7.88
N ALA A 79 10.14 15.28 8.21
CA ALA A 79 10.05 14.63 9.52
C ALA A 79 10.38 15.58 10.68
N SER A 80 11.36 16.47 10.48
CA SER A 80 11.76 17.48 11.47
C SER A 80 10.66 18.52 11.73
N SER A 81 9.97 18.98 10.68
CA SER A 81 8.84 19.91 10.77
C SER A 81 7.63 19.24 11.40
N PHE A 82 7.36 18.00 11.03
CA PHE A 82 6.27 17.20 11.61
C PHE A 82 6.38 17.04 13.13
N LEU A 83 7.57 16.82 13.67
CA LEU A 83 7.80 16.68 15.11
C LEU A 83 7.59 17.98 15.90
N LYS A 84 7.71 19.16 15.26
CA LYS A 84 7.48 20.47 15.88
C LYS A 84 6.00 20.81 16.03
N ILE A 85 5.11 20.16 15.27
CA ILE A 85 3.67 20.39 15.33
C ILE A 85 3.13 19.89 16.66
N LYS A 86 2.30 20.66 17.35
CA LYS A 86 1.68 20.25 18.61
C LYS A 86 0.70 19.09 18.38
N GLU A 87 0.56 18.23 19.38
CA GLU A 87 -0.32 17.06 19.26
C GLU A 87 -1.78 17.47 19.03
N GLU A 88 -2.22 18.56 19.66
CA GLU A 88 -3.56 19.13 19.53
C GLU A 88 -3.84 19.59 18.10
N GLU A 89 -2.85 20.19 17.43
CA GLU A 89 -2.96 20.63 16.04
C GLU A 89 -3.09 19.44 15.09
N LEU A 90 -2.30 18.37 15.30
CA LEU A 90 -2.42 17.13 14.54
C LEU A 90 -3.79 16.45 14.76
N LYS A 91 -4.29 16.44 15.99
CA LYS A 91 -5.64 15.92 16.30
C LYS A 91 -6.74 16.74 15.64
N ALA A 92 -6.59 18.06 15.58
CA ALA A 92 -7.54 18.96 14.92
C ALA A 92 -7.66 18.67 13.40
N THR A 93 -6.65 18.03 12.77
CA THR A 93 -6.76 17.56 11.38
C THR A 93 -7.73 16.39 11.21
N GLY A 94 -8.15 15.72 12.27
CA GLY A 94 -8.97 14.51 12.28
C GLY A 94 -8.17 13.21 12.49
N LEU A 95 -6.89 13.31 12.82
CA LEU A 95 -6.09 12.14 13.22
C LEU A 95 -6.53 11.66 14.61
N SER A 96 -6.72 10.34 14.76
CA SER A 96 -6.87 9.74 16.08
C SER A 96 -5.58 9.91 16.90
N ARG A 97 -5.69 9.91 18.25
CA ARG A 97 -4.51 9.93 19.14
C ARG A 97 -3.49 8.87 18.74
N GLN A 98 -3.96 7.68 18.43
CA GLN A 98 -3.10 6.55 18.03
C GLN A 98 -2.35 6.84 16.73
N LYS A 99 -3.02 7.39 15.71
CA LYS A 99 -2.37 7.75 14.44
C LYS A 99 -1.37 8.90 14.59
N VAL A 100 -1.65 9.88 15.45
CA VAL A 100 -0.67 10.92 15.80
C VAL A 100 0.60 10.30 16.36
N THR A 101 0.47 9.37 17.32
CA THR A 101 1.62 8.64 17.88
C THR A 101 2.37 7.86 16.80
N TYR A 102 1.66 7.16 15.90
CA TYR A 102 2.29 6.37 14.84
C TYR A 102 3.06 7.25 13.84
N CYS A 103 2.49 8.37 13.44
CA CYS A 103 3.17 9.33 12.56
C CYS A 103 4.41 9.92 13.22
N ARG A 104 4.38 10.22 14.54
CA ARG A 104 5.55 10.69 15.29
C ARG A 104 6.64 9.63 15.37
N ASN A 105 6.29 8.37 15.63
CA ASN A 105 7.26 7.27 15.64
C ASN A 105 8.02 7.15 14.30
N VAL A 106 7.31 7.34 13.18
CA VAL A 106 7.95 7.35 11.85
C VAL A 106 8.89 8.55 11.72
N ALA A 107 8.43 9.74 12.12
CA ALA A 107 9.26 10.95 12.06
C ALA A 107 10.54 10.82 12.92
N GLU A 108 10.41 10.29 14.14
CA GLU A 108 11.54 9.99 15.04
C GLU A 108 12.50 8.98 14.41
N ALA A 109 11.98 7.91 13.79
CA ALA A 109 12.81 6.92 13.12
C ALA A 109 13.64 7.53 11.98
N VAL A 110 13.07 8.50 11.24
CA VAL A 110 13.78 9.23 10.19
C VAL A 110 14.88 10.13 10.79
N ILE A 111 14.55 10.92 11.82
CA ILE A 111 15.51 11.83 12.47
C ILE A 111 16.66 11.06 13.11
N ASN A 112 16.36 9.94 13.78
CA ASN A 112 17.34 9.07 14.41
C ASN A 112 18.10 8.18 13.41
N LYS A 113 17.83 8.32 12.10
CA LYS A 113 18.45 7.54 11.00
C LYS A 113 18.26 6.02 11.12
N THR A 114 17.28 5.57 11.92
CA THR A 114 16.86 4.16 11.97
C THR A 114 15.99 3.79 10.79
N LEU A 115 15.33 4.78 10.16
CA LEU A 115 14.63 4.66 8.87
C LEU A 115 15.29 5.59 7.86
N ASP A 116 15.86 4.99 6.81
CA ASP A 116 16.47 5.70 5.68
C ASP A 116 15.81 5.22 4.37
N PHE A 117 14.98 6.08 3.78
CA PHE A 117 14.23 5.74 2.56
C PHE A 117 15.15 5.46 1.36
N LYS A 118 16.35 6.07 1.29
CA LYS A 118 17.32 5.80 0.22
C LYS A 118 17.93 4.40 0.37
N LYS A 119 18.10 3.92 1.60
CA LYS A 119 18.54 2.54 1.86
C LYS A 119 17.44 1.53 1.52
N LEU A 120 16.17 1.81 1.86
CA LEU A 120 15.04 0.94 1.51
C LEU A 120 14.98 0.65 0.02
N GLU A 121 15.29 1.62 -0.83
CA GLU A 121 15.28 1.46 -2.29
C GLU A 121 16.21 0.34 -2.79
N LYS A 122 17.24 0.02 -2.04
CA LYS A 122 18.26 -1.00 -2.38
C LYS A 122 18.00 -2.36 -1.72
N MET A 123 17.05 -2.43 -0.80
CA MET A 123 16.69 -3.64 -0.05
C MET A 123 15.72 -4.52 -0.85
N SER A 124 15.74 -5.82 -0.58
CA SER A 124 14.71 -6.74 -1.02
C SER A 124 13.36 -6.40 -0.39
N ASP A 125 12.26 -6.88 -0.96
CA ASP A 125 10.92 -6.62 -0.45
C ASP A 125 10.75 -7.14 1.00
N GLN A 126 11.33 -8.31 1.29
CA GLN A 126 11.33 -8.90 2.61
C GLN A 126 12.06 -8.02 3.63
N GLU A 127 13.27 -7.55 3.32
CA GLU A 127 14.04 -6.68 4.20
C GLU A 127 13.32 -5.35 4.47
N VAL A 128 12.63 -4.80 3.45
CA VAL A 128 11.81 -3.58 3.61
C VAL A 128 10.67 -3.82 4.59
N VAL A 129 9.92 -4.92 4.45
CA VAL A 129 8.83 -5.27 5.37
C VAL A 129 9.37 -5.42 6.80
N GLU A 130 10.43 -6.21 6.98
CA GLU A 130 11.05 -6.44 8.29
C GLU A 130 11.55 -5.16 8.96
N MET A 131 12.05 -4.20 8.17
CA MET A 131 12.47 -2.91 8.70
C MET A 131 11.27 -2.04 9.09
N LEU A 132 10.26 -1.93 8.23
CA LEU A 132 9.12 -1.07 8.46
C LEU A 132 8.27 -1.53 9.65
N VAL A 133 8.04 -2.83 9.82
CA VAL A 133 7.21 -3.37 10.92
C VAL A 133 7.85 -3.22 12.31
N LYS A 134 9.15 -2.90 12.40
CA LYS A 134 9.81 -2.55 13.68
C LYS A 134 9.31 -1.20 14.21
N ILE A 135 8.75 -0.35 13.37
CA ILE A 135 8.24 0.96 13.76
C ILE A 135 6.81 0.79 14.27
N LYS A 136 6.58 1.12 15.54
CA LYS A 136 5.25 1.00 16.16
C LYS A 136 4.22 1.83 15.38
N GLY A 137 3.19 1.17 14.90
CA GLY A 137 2.14 1.75 14.05
C GLY A 137 2.20 1.33 12.58
N ILE A 138 3.27 0.65 12.18
CA ILE A 138 3.37 0.05 10.85
C ILE A 138 3.24 -1.46 10.99
N GLY A 139 2.11 -1.98 10.52
CA GLY A 139 1.90 -3.42 10.36
C GLY A 139 2.29 -3.90 8.96
N GLU A 140 2.21 -5.21 8.76
CA GLU A 140 2.54 -5.85 7.48
C GLU A 140 1.71 -5.26 6.32
N TRP A 141 0.41 -5.04 6.51
CA TRP A 141 -0.45 -4.40 5.52
C TRP A 141 0.12 -3.04 5.04
N THR A 142 0.52 -2.17 5.98
CA THR A 142 1.08 -0.84 5.66
C THR A 142 2.42 -0.98 4.93
N ALA A 143 3.27 -1.93 5.34
CA ALA A 143 4.56 -2.19 4.70
C ALA A 143 4.38 -2.71 3.26
N GLN A 144 3.45 -3.63 3.02
CA GLN A 144 3.12 -4.14 1.70
C GLN A 144 2.52 -3.04 0.79
N CYS A 145 1.63 -2.21 1.33
CA CYS A 145 1.10 -1.05 0.60
C CYS A 145 2.20 -0.03 0.28
N TYR A 146 3.18 0.18 1.17
CA TYR A 146 4.32 1.04 0.90
C TYR A 146 5.20 0.51 -0.25
N LEU A 147 5.51 -0.78 -0.23
CA LEU A 147 6.23 -1.45 -1.32
C LEU A 147 5.52 -1.23 -2.67
N MET A 148 4.22 -1.43 -2.71
CA MET A 148 3.43 -1.35 -3.94
C MET A 148 3.24 0.10 -4.40
N ALA A 149 2.73 0.99 -3.55
CA ALA A 149 2.31 2.34 -3.92
C ALA A 149 3.49 3.32 -4.04
N CYS A 150 4.44 3.26 -3.09
CA CYS A 150 5.54 4.20 -2.97
C CYS A 150 6.79 3.71 -3.68
N MET A 151 7.18 2.45 -3.50
CA MET A 151 8.38 1.88 -4.11
C MET A 151 8.12 1.22 -5.47
N LYS A 152 6.85 1.05 -5.86
CA LYS A 152 6.42 0.46 -7.13
C LYS A 152 6.95 -0.98 -7.34
N ARG A 153 7.08 -1.75 -6.27
CA ARG A 153 7.50 -3.14 -6.33
C ARG A 153 6.43 -4.00 -7.03
N LEU A 154 6.85 -5.00 -7.80
CA LEU A 154 5.92 -5.79 -8.62
C LEU A 154 5.21 -6.88 -7.84
N ASP A 155 5.79 -7.35 -6.74
CA ASP A 155 5.32 -8.55 -6.05
C ASP A 155 4.89 -8.31 -4.60
N ALA A 156 4.57 -7.08 -4.22
CA ALA A 156 3.99 -6.76 -2.93
C ALA A 156 2.53 -7.25 -2.87
N TRP A 157 2.14 -7.84 -1.72
CA TRP A 157 0.84 -8.47 -1.58
C TRP A 157 0.26 -8.27 -0.17
N PRO A 158 -0.62 -7.29 0.04
CA PRO A 158 -1.28 -7.05 1.34
C PRO A 158 -2.44 -8.05 1.56
N SER A 159 -2.13 -9.31 1.85
CA SER A 159 -3.10 -10.41 1.96
C SER A 159 -4.19 -10.23 3.02
N SER A 160 -3.99 -9.32 3.97
CA SER A 160 -4.97 -8.93 4.99
C SER A 160 -5.85 -7.75 4.59
N ASP A 161 -5.70 -7.21 3.37
CA ASP A 161 -6.49 -6.08 2.90
C ASP A 161 -7.96 -6.47 2.69
N LEU A 162 -8.87 -5.73 3.32
CA LEU A 162 -10.31 -6.03 3.27
C LEU A 162 -10.86 -5.91 1.83
N GLY A 163 -10.44 -4.90 1.09
CA GLY A 163 -10.88 -4.71 -0.30
C GLY A 163 -10.44 -5.86 -1.19
N LEU A 164 -9.19 -6.36 -1.03
CA LEU A 164 -8.72 -7.55 -1.75
C LEU A 164 -9.48 -8.81 -1.35
N ILE A 165 -9.71 -9.02 -0.05
CA ILE A 165 -10.45 -10.18 0.44
C ILE A 165 -11.86 -10.20 -0.16
N VAL A 166 -12.57 -9.07 -0.14
CA VAL A 166 -13.93 -8.95 -0.69
C VAL A 166 -13.91 -9.12 -2.22
N ALA A 167 -12.96 -8.50 -2.92
CA ALA A 167 -12.83 -8.65 -4.36
C ALA A 167 -12.58 -10.11 -4.76
N ILE A 168 -11.68 -10.81 -4.07
CA ILE A 168 -11.42 -12.24 -4.31
C ILE A 168 -12.64 -13.07 -4.01
N GLN A 169 -13.32 -12.82 -2.87
CA GLN A 169 -14.54 -13.53 -2.50
C GLN A 169 -15.59 -13.45 -3.61
N LYS A 170 -15.83 -12.24 -4.13
CA LYS A 170 -16.81 -11.96 -5.21
C LYS A 170 -16.41 -12.67 -6.51
N ILE A 171 -15.16 -12.52 -6.95
CA ILE A 171 -14.68 -13.03 -8.24
C ILE A 171 -14.59 -14.56 -8.25
N LYS A 172 -14.08 -15.14 -7.15
CA LYS A 172 -13.96 -16.60 -6.99
C LYS A 172 -15.26 -17.26 -6.56
N LYS A 173 -16.34 -16.49 -6.35
CA LYS A 173 -17.66 -16.98 -5.91
C LYS A 173 -17.58 -17.84 -4.62
N ILE A 174 -16.78 -17.37 -3.65
CA ILE A 174 -16.57 -18.05 -2.38
C ILE A 174 -17.68 -17.62 -1.42
N ASN A 175 -18.40 -18.58 -0.83
CA ASN A 175 -19.52 -18.29 0.08
C ASN A 175 -19.06 -17.64 1.38
N GLU A 176 -17.97 -18.10 1.96
CA GLU A 176 -17.42 -17.59 3.22
C GLU A 176 -16.21 -16.68 2.96
N ARG A 177 -16.02 -15.67 3.83
CA ARG A 177 -14.86 -14.79 3.73
C ARG A 177 -13.56 -15.57 3.94
N PRO A 178 -12.66 -15.63 2.95
CA PRO A 178 -11.43 -16.39 3.09
C PRO A 178 -10.47 -15.72 4.09
N LYS A 179 -9.71 -16.55 4.81
CA LYS A 179 -8.65 -16.08 5.72
C LYS A 179 -7.42 -15.61 4.93
N SER A 180 -6.60 -14.73 5.50
CA SER A 180 -5.38 -14.20 4.87
C SER A 180 -4.45 -15.30 4.34
N LEU A 181 -4.30 -16.41 5.07
CA LEU A 181 -3.48 -17.55 4.61
C LEU A 181 -4.03 -18.20 3.33
N THR A 182 -5.36 -18.27 3.19
CA THR A 182 -6.01 -18.78 1.97
C THR A 182 -5.77 -17.81 0.80
N ILE A 183 -5.91 -16.52 1.05
CA ILE A 183 -5.63 -15.43 0.09
C ILE A 183 -4.16 -15.48 -0.36
N GLU A 184 -3.23 -15.73 0.56
CA GLU A 184 -1.81 -15.88 0.25
C GLU A 184 -1.56 -17.04 -0.71
N LYS A 185 -2.14 -18.22 -0.42
CA LYS A 185 -2.02 -19.41 -1.29
C LYS A 185 -2.65 -19.19 -2.68
N MET A 186 -3.77 -18.49 -2.75
CA MET A 186 -4.42 -18.16 -4.02
C MET A 186 -3.56 -17.23 -4.89
N ALA A 187 -2.76 -16.36 -4.26
CA ALA A 187 -1.90 -15.41 -4.95
C ALA A 187 -0.54 -16.00 -5.39
N GLU A 188 -0.19 -17.23 -4.99
CA GLU A 188 1.09 -17.86 -5.39
C GLU A 188 1.29 -17.94 -6.92
N PRO A 189 0.31 -18.36 -7.73
CA PRO A 189 0.47 -18.39 -9.19
C PRO A 189 0.64 -17.00 -9.82
N TRP A 190 0.27 -15.92 -9.12
CA TRP A 190 0.35 -14.55 -9.64
C TRP A 190 1.74 -13.93 -9.51
N LYS A 191 2.65 -14.58 -8.78
CA LYS A 191 4.06 -14.16 -8.70
C LYS A 191 4.71 -14.16 -10.10
N PRO A 192 5.59 -13.20 -10.37
CA PRO A 192 6.06 -12.08 -9.55
C PRO A 192 5.25 -10.78 -9.75
N TYR A 193 3.96 -10.85 -10.08
CA TYR A 193 3.12 -9.71 -10.45
C TYR A 193 1.94 -9.48 -9.50
N ARG A 194 2.07 -9.89 -8.22
CA ARG A 194 0.98 -9.79 -7.24
C ARG A 194 0.51 -8.35 -7.00
N SER A 195 1.39 -7.35 -7.10
CA SER A 195 0.98 -5.94 -7.04
C SER A 195 0.03 -5.55 -8.17
N ILE A 196 0.24 -6.10 -9.39
CA ILE A 196 -0.67 -5.85 -10.52
C ILE A 196 -2.01 -6.57 -10.29
N ALA A 197 -1.97 -7.79 -9.76
CA ALA A 197 -3.17 -8.51 -9.38
C ALA A 197 -3.99 -7.72 -8.34
N ALA A 198 -3.34 -7.17 -7.31
CA ALA A 198 -3.98 -6.33 -6.30
C ALA A 198 -4.66 -5.09 -6.91
N LEU A 199 -3.98 -4.38 -7.81
CA LEU A 199 -4.55 -3.22 -8.50
C LEU A 199 -5.80 -3.58 -9.33
N LEU A 200 -5.76 -4.71 -10.02
CA LEU A 200 -6.90 -5.22 -10.79
C LEU A 200 -8.07 -5.60 -9.88
N LEU A 201 -7.80 -6.29 -8.78
CA LEU A 201 -8.80 -6.70 -7.80
C LEU A 201 -9.46 -5.49 -7.11
N TRP A 202 -8.67 -4.53 -6.61
CA TRP A 202 -9.23 -3.30 -6.02
C TRP A 202 -10.11 -2.54 -6.99
N SER A 203 -9.76 -2.54 -8.25
CA SER A 203 -10.56 -1.87 -9.27
C SER A 203 -11.95 -2.50 -9.47
N THR A 204 -12.20 -3.72 -8.99
CA THR A 204 -13.53 -4.35 -8.99
C THR A 204 -14.32 -4.03 -7.72
N TYR A 205 -13.63 -3.71 -6.62
CA TYR A 205 -14.23 -3.35 -5.33
C TYR A 205 -14.86 -1.95 -5.36
N ASP A 206 -14.24 -0.98 -6.05
CA ASP A 206 -14.68 0.42 -6.10
C ASP A 206 -15.92 0.67 -6.98
N LYS A 207 -16.53 -0.38 -7.55
CA LYS A 207 -17.69 -0.25 -8.46
C LYS A 207 -19.06 -0.39 -7.78
N ASP A 208 -19.10 -0.73 -6.51
CA ASP A 208 -20.32 -0.82 -5.70
C ASP A 208 -20.38 0.37 -4.73
#